data_edd3b25eeb7cb57eeff095841ca2f7e3
#
_entry.id   edd3b25eeb7cb57eeff095841ca2f7e3
#
_cell.length_a   1.000
_cell.length_b   1.000
_cell.length_c   1.000
_cell.angle_alpha   90.00
_cell.angle_beta   90.00
_cell.angle_gamma   90.00
#
_symmetry.space_group_name_H-M   'P 1'
#
loop_
_entity.id
_entity.type
_entity.pdbx_description
1 polymer ?
#
loop_
_entity_poly.entity_id
_entity_poly.type
_entity_poly.pdbx_seq_one_letter_code
_entity_poly.pdbx_strand_id
1 'polypeptide(L)'
;MKKLTSLKSVIVLFAICLFIAVAMAAVNMVTAPKIAEAQEKAEQEALAAVLPENGGFEKVSLDTLPEAVSAVYRDKDGEGYVAMLSVKGYDSSKPMSIAVGFTGEGKIEGLTVISASGETSGIGTKVTLPEFTGQFAGKDQSLDGVDAISGATVSSSAVIRAVSDAFEAVNMAKEAQ
;
A
#
# COMPACT_ATOMS: atom_id res chain seq x y z
N MET A 1 17.22 38.42 -40.42
CA MET A 1 16.53 38.81 -39.17
C MET A 1 15.69 37.68 -38.53
N LYS A 2 15.04 36.77 -39.29
CA LYS A 2 14.24 35.66 -38.73
C LYS A 2 15.02 34.65 -37.82
N LYS A 3 16.29 34.35 -38.14
CA LYS A 3 17.10 33.40 -37.33
C LYS A 3 17.45 33.89 -35.92
N LEU A 4 17.66 35.21 -35.73
CA LEU A 4 17.96 35.76 -34.40
C LEU A 4 16.74 35.80 -33.48
N THR A 5 15.54 35.98 -34.04
CA THR A 5 14.28 35.98 -33.28
C THR A 5 13.97 34.56 -32.79
N SER A 6 14.21 33.54 -33.63
CA SER A 6 14.06 32.13 -33.27
C SER A 6 15.01 31.72 -32.14
N LEU A 7 16.28 32.16 -32.16
CA LEU A 7 17.24 31.82 -31.12
C LEU A 7 16.86 32.45 -29.76
N LYS A 8 16.41 33.70 -29.78
CA LYS A 8 15.89 34.36 -28.54
C LYS A 8 14.72 33.60 -27.90
N SER A 9 13.78 33.16 -28.74
CA SER A 9 12.63 32.40 -28.26
C SER A 9 13.04 31.05 -27.61
N VAL A 10 14.02 30.36 -28.21
CA VAL A 10 14.57 29.11 -27.65
C VAL A 10 15.25 29.36 -26.30
N ILE A 11 16.06 30.42 -26.21
CA ILE A 11 16.74 30.78 -24.95
C ILE A 11 15.75 31.12 -23.86
N VAL A 12 14.71 31.89 -24.16
CA VAL A 12 13.65 32.23 -23.18
C VAL A 12 12.92 30.97 -22.73
N LEU A 13 12.53 30.10 -23.66
CA LEU A 13 11.88 28.84 -23.33
C LEU A 13 12.77 27.97 -22.43
N PHE A 14 14.05 27.83 -22.78
CA PHE A 14 15.01 27.08 -21.98
C PHE A 14 15.15 27.66 -20.55
N ALA A 15 15.24 28.98 -20.43
CA ALA A 15 15.34 29.65 -19.13
C ALA A 15 14.10 29.41 -18.25
N ILE A 16 12.91 29.44 -18.85
CA ILE A 16 11.65 29.14 -18.13
C ILE A 16 11.62 27.67 -17.68
N CYS A 17 11.94 26.74 -18.55
CA CYS A 17 12.00 25.32 -18.20
C CYS A 17 13.02 25.04 -17.11
N LEU A 18 14.20 25.65 -17.19
CA LEU A 18 15.24 25.52 -16.16
C LEU A 18 14.78 26.07 -14.81
N PHE A 19 14.16 27.25 -14.80
CA PHE A 19 13.62 27.84 -13.58
C PHE A 19 12.58 26.96 -12.92
N ILE A 20 11.62 26.43 -13.70
CA ILE A 20 10.57 25.53 -13.20
C ILE A 20 11.20 24.23 -12.68
N ALA A 21 12.16 23.64 -13.39
CA ALA A 21 12.83 22.42 -12.96
C ALA A 21 13.57 22.61 -11.62
N VAL A 22 14.29 23.71 -11.46
CA VAL A 22 14.98 24.06 -10.21
C VAL A 22 13.97 24.29 -9.08
N ALA A 23 12.87 25.01 -9.33
CA ALA A 23 11.84 25.24 -8.33
C ALA A 23 11.18 23.93 -7.88
N MET A 24 10.85 23.04 -8.81
CA MET A 24 10.29 21.71 -8.48
C MET A 24 11.28 20.85 -7.70
N ALA A 25 12.56 20.85 -8.08
CA ALA A 25 13.59 20.11 -7.36
C ALA A 25 13.76 20.63 -5.92
N ALA A 26 13.75 21.94 -5.70
CA ALA A 26 13.84 22.55 -4.38
C ALA A 26 12.64 22.18 -3.49
N VAL A 27 11.42 22.22 -4.02
CA VAL A 27 10.22 21.78 -3.31
C VAL A 27 10.33 20.30 -2.96
N ASN A 28 10.73 19.45 -3.91
CA ASN A 28 10.87 18.01 -3.67
C ASN A 28 11.91 17.69 -2.58
N MET A 29 13.03 18.40 -2.52
CA MET A 29 14.04 18.22 -1.47
C MET A 29 13.49 18.45 -0.06
N VAL A 30 12.54 19.38 0.09
CA VAL A 30 11.93 19.70 1.38
C VAL A 30 10.77 18.76 1.70
N THR A 31 10.02 18.35 0.69
CA THR A 31 8.80 17.56 0.91
C THR A 31 9.08 16.05 0.97
N ALA A 32 10.06 15.54 0.24
CA ALA A 32 10.36 14.10 0.21
C ALA A 32 10.62 13.50 1.60
N PRO A 33 11.45 14.09 2.49
CA PRO A 33 11.66 13.53 3.81
C PRO A 33 10.38 13.55 4.67
N LYS A 34 9.56 14.60 4.56
CA LYS A 34 8.29 14.67 5.30
C LYS A 34 7.27 13.65 4.81
N ILE A 35 7.27 13.36 3.52
CA ILE A 35 6.43 12.29 2.97
C ILE A 35 6.89 10.94 3.49
N ALA A 36 8.20 10.69 3.51
CA ALA A 36 8.75 9.44 4.02
C ALA A 36 8.39 9.24 5.52
N GLU A 37 8.59 10.25 6.36
CA GLU A 37 8.20 10.21 7.78
C GLU A 37 6.70 9.95 7.96
N ALA A 38 5.85 10.59 7.16
CA ALA A 38 4.41 10.39 7.23
C ALA A 38 4.01 8.97 6.79
N GLN A 39 4.70 8.40 5.80
CA GLN A 39 4.48 7.04 5.34
C GLN A 39 4.90 6.02 6.39
N GLU A 40 6.09 6.17 6.99
CA GLU A 40 6.55 5.30 8.09
C GLU A 40 5.58 5.32 9.27
N LYS A 41 5.12 6.52 9.65
CA LYS A 41 4.14 6.66 10.73
C LYS A 41 2.81 5.98 10.39
N ALA A 42 2.29 6.18 9.19
CA ALA A 42 1.06 5.54 8.74
C ALA A 42 1.20 4.01 8.68
N GLU A 43 2.38 3.50 8.29
CA GLU A 43 2.69 2.08 8.31
C GLU A 43 2.68 1.53 9.73
N GLN A 44 3.35 2.18 10.69
CA GLN A 44 3.35 1.77 12.09
C GLN A 44 1.96 1.82 12.72
N GLU A 45 1.18 2.85 12.45
CA GLU A 45 -0.21 2.95 12.90
C GLU A 45 -1.08 1.82 12.31
N ALA A 46 -0.86 1.46 11.05
CA ALA A 46 -1.59 0.37 10.40
C ALA A 46 -1.21 -1.00 10.97
N LEU A 47 0.09 -1.25 11.25
CA LEU A 47 0.55 -2.48 11.90
C LEU A 47 -0.15 -2.66 13.26
N ALA A 48 -0.18 -1.61 14.08
CA ALA A 48 -0.85 -1.65 15.39
C ALA A 48 -2.38 -1.77 15.27
N ALA A 49 -2.98 -1.23 14.21
CA ALA A 49 -4.43 -1.30 14.00
C ALA A 49 -4.91 -2.71 13.60
N VAL A 50 -4.10 -3.47 12.86
CA VAL A 50 -4.47 -4.82 12.38
C VAL A 50 -4.05 -5.93 13.34
N LEU A 51 -3.13 -5.64 14.27
CA LEU A 51 -2.71 -6.56 15.34
C LEU A 51 -2.49 -5.74 16.61
N PRO A 52 -3.55 -5.40 17.36
CA PRO A 52 -3.49 -4.47 18.49
C PRO A 52 -2.74 -5.03 19.70
N GLU A 53 -2.81 -6.34 19.94
CA GLU A 53 -2.09 -7.03 21.00
C GLU A 53 -0.73 -7.51 20.49
N ASN A 54 0.27 -6.63 20.50
CA ASN A 54 1.62 -6.92 20.00
C ASN A 54 2.71 -6.33 20.91
N GLY A 55 3.89 -6.95 20.91
CA GLY A 55 5.12 -6.49 21.59
C GLY A 55 6.06 -5.68 20.70
N GLY A 56 5.56 -5.24 19.55
CA GLY A 56 6.32 -4.59 18.48
C GLY A 56 6.56 -5.52 17.31
N PHE A 57 6.97 -4.93 16.18
CA PHE A 57 7.10 -5.67 14.92
C PHE A 57 8.55 -5.80 14.50
N GLU A 58 8.89 -6.96 13.94
CA GLU A 58 10.16 -7.23 13.28
C GLU A 58 9.92 -7.63 11.83
N LYS A 59 10.64 -7.02 10.89
CA LYS A 59 10.52 -7.35 9.48
C LYS A 59 11.16 -8.70 9.19
N VAL A 60 10.40 -9.60 8.59
CA VAL A 60 10.88 -10.91 8.15
C VAL A 60 11.52 -10.73 6.77
N SER A 61 12.77 -11.22 6.63
CA SER A 61 13.46 -11.26 5.34
C SER A 61 13.12 -12.55 4.61
N LEU A 62 12.42 -12.44 3.49
CA LEU A 62 12.11 -13.57 2.60
C LEU A 62 12.80 -13.36 1.26
N ASP A 63 13.36 -14.42 0.68
CA ASP A 63 14.06 -14.39 -0.61
C ASP A 63 13.11 -14.09 -1.78
N THR A 64 11.86 -14.48 -1.64
CA THR A 64 10.82 -14.25 -2.66
C THR A 64 9.51 -13.88 -1.96
N LEU A 65 8.82 -12.88 -2.49
CA LEU A 65 7.49 -12.45 -2.03
C LEU A 65 6.49 -12.59 -3.19
N PRO A 66 5.23 -12.97 -2.92
CA PRO A 66 4.14 -12.87 -3.89
C PRO A 66 3.97 -11.44 -4.43
N GLU A 67 3.42 -11.29 -5.65
CA GLU A 67 3.41 -10.01 -6.38
C GLU A 67 2.80 -8.85 -5.59
N ALA A 68 1.72 -9.11 -4.86
CA ALA A 68 1.04 -8.06 -4.11
C ALA A 68 1.69 -7.76 -2.75
N VAL A 69 2.62 -8.56 -2.26
CA VAL A 69 3.22 -8.42 -0.92
C VAL A 69 4.48 -7.57 -0.99
N SER A 70 4.53 -6.48 -0.23
CA SER A 70 5.71 -5.59 -0.13
C SER A 70 6.62 -5.90 1.06
N ALA A 71 6.05 -6.37 2.16
CA ALA A 71 6.79 -6.77 3.36
C ALA A 71 5.94 -7.69 4.24
N VAL A 72 6.61 -8.51 5.04
CA VAL A 72 5.99 -9.29 6.13
C VAL A 72 6.68 -8.91 7.44
N TYR A 73 5.87 -8.69 8.46
CA TYR A 73 6.31 -8.40 9.81
C TYR A 73 5.82 -9.50 10.75
N ARG A 74 6.63 -9.82 11.72
CA ARG A 74 6.29 -10.73 12.82
C ARG A 74 6.15 -9.93 14.11
N ASP A 75 5.21 -10.30 14.93
CA ASP A 75 5.13 -9.83 16.32
C ASP A 75 6.29 -10.40 17.14
N LYS A 76 6.96 -9.55 17.90
CA LYS A 76 8.13 -9.94 18.74
C LYS A 76 7.76 -10.79 19.95
N ASP A 77 6.59 -10.52 20.53
CA ASP A 77 6.13 -11.16 21.77
C ASP A 77 5.05 -12.21 21.55
N GLY A 78 4.54 -12.31 20.32
CA GLY A 78 3.45 -13.20 19.94
C GLY A 78 3.75 -14.07 18.71
N GLU A 79 2.74 -14.83 18.29
CA GLU A 79 2.79 -15.67 17.10
C GLU A 79 2.12 -15.00 15.88
N GLY A 80 1.76 -13.71 15.99
CA GLY A 80 1.09 -12.95 14.96
C GLY A 80 2.00 -12.48 13.86
N TYR A 81 1.43 -12.26 12.68
CA TYR A 81 2.12 -11.71 11.50
C TYR A 81 1.31 -10.58 10.89
N VAL A 82 1.99 -9.64 10.26
CA VAL A 82 1.34 -8.61 9.44
C VAL A 82 1.96 -8.60 8.06
N ALA A 83 1.14 -8.74 7.03
CA ALA A 83 1.54 -8.58 5.63
C ALA A 83 1.18 -7.17 5.15
N MET A 84 2.16 -6.47 4.59
CA MET A 84 1.96 -5.20 3.89
C MET A 84 1.80 -5.47 2.40
N LEU A 85 0.73 -4.94 1.83
CA LEU A 85 0.35 -5.20 0.44
C LEU A 85 0.42 -3.91 -0.39
N SER A 86 0.86 -4.06 -1.64
CA SER A 86 0.82 -3.04 -2.69
C SER A 86 -0.08 -3.53 -3.81
N VAL A 87 -1.34 -3.12 -3.80
CA VAL A 87 -2.41 -3.70 -4.61
C VAL A 87 -2.77 -2.80 -5.78
N LYS A 88 -2.57 -3.29 -7.01
CA LYS A 88 -2.97 -2.59 -8.24
C LYS A 88 -4.49 -2.68 -8.41
N GLY A 89 -5.18 -1.58 -8.15
CA GLY A 89 -6.62 -1.43 -8.34
C GLY A 89 -7.00 -0.86 -9.70
N TYR A 90 -7.91 0.13 -9.71
CA TYR A 90 -8.38 0.76 -10.94
C TYR A 90 -7.28 1.57 -11.64
N ASP A 91 -6.53 2.39 -10.92
CA ASP A 91 -5.32 3.06 -11.43
C ASP A 91 -4.07 2.28 -10.98
N SER A 92 -3.55 1.47 -11.88
CA SER A 92 -2.35 0.65 -11.61
C SER A 92 -1.07 1.45 -11.37
N SER A 93 -1.06 2.75 -11.73
CA SER A 93 0.09 3.65 -11.48
C SER A 93 0.16 4.11 -10.02
N LYS A 94 -0.93 4.00 -9.28
CA LYS A 94 -1.05 4.38 -7.87
C LYS A 94 -1.66 3.23 -7.07
N PRO A 95 -0.90 2.20 -6.73
CA PRO A 95 -1.41 1.05 -6.02
C PRO A 95 -1.97 1.44 -4.64
N MET A 96 -2.97 0.68 -4.20
CA MET A 96 -3.47 0.75 -2.83
C MET A 96 -2.42 0.16 -1.88
N SER A 97 -2.24 0.78 -0.72
CA SER A 97 -1.42 0.25 0.37
C SER A 97 -2.33 -0.30 1.46
N ILE A 98 -2.13 -1.57 1.82
CA ILE A 98 -3.01 -2.30 2.73
C ILE A 98 -2.17 -3.07 3.74
N ALA A 99 -2.60 -3.09 5.01
CA ALA A 99 -2.05 -3.96 6.04
C ALA A 99 -3.07 -5.04 6.38
N VAL A 100 -2.61 -6.28 6.51
CA VAL A 100 -3.42 -7.44 6.92
C VAL A 100 -2.73 -8.12 8.09
N GLY A 101 -3.39 -8.16 9.25
CA GLY A 101 -2.93 -8.84 10.44
C GLY A 101 -3.42 -10.28 10.50
N PHE A 102 -2.55 -11.18 10.92
CA PHE A 102 -2.83 -12.61 11.06
C PHE A 102 -2.53 -13.08 12.48
N THR A 103 -3.41 -13.89 13.04
CA THR A 103 -3.19 -14.61 14.29
C THR A 103 -2.15 -15.73 14.09
N GLY A 104 -1.60 -16.27 15.20
CA GLY A 104 -0.76 -17.47 15.17
C GLY A 104 -1.44 -18.68 14.52
N GLU A 105 -2.77 -18.80 14.66
CA GLU A 105 -3.58 -19.84 14.01
C GLU A 105 -3.70 -19.66 12.49
N GLY A 106 -3.26 -18.52 11.94
CA GLY A 106 -3.34 -18.23 10.51
C GLY A 106 -4.70 -17.71 10.05
N LYS A 107 -5.47 -17.10 10.94
CA LYS A 107 -6.69 -16.37 10.59
C LYS A 107 -6.43 -14.90 10.53
N ILE A 108 -7.20 -14.17 9.72
CA ILE A 108 -7.12 -12.72 9.66
C ILE A 108 -7.65 -12.11 10.95
N GLU A 109 -6.83 -11.34 11.64
CA GLU A 109 -7.24 -10.53 12.81
C GLU A 109 -7.93 -9.25 12.35
N GLY A 110 -7.32 -8.56 11.38
CA GLY A 110 -7.83 -7.32 10.82
C GLY A 110 -7.23 -6.96 9.47
N LEU A 111 -7.92 -6.07 8.76
CA LEU A 111 -7.48 -5.50 7.50
C LEU A 111 -7.69 -3.99 7.53
N THR A 112 -6.65 -3.23 7.19
CA THR A 112 -6.70 -1.76 7.12
C THR A 112 -6.12 -1.28 5.78
N VAL A 113 -6.86 -0.41 5.09
CA VAL A 113 -6.40 0.26 3.88
C VAL A 113 -5.74 1.58 4.26
N ILE A 114 -4.43 1.67 4.09
CA ILE A 114 -3.61 2.85 4.43
C ILE A 114 -3.80 3.94 3.38
N SER A 115 -3.83 3.55 2.12
CA SER A 115 -3.99 4.46 0.99
C SER A 115 -4.74 3.81 -0.16
N ALA A 116 -5.70 4.53 -0.73
CA ALA A 116 -6.43 4.18 -1.94
C ALA A 116 -6.50 5.38 -2.90
N SER A 117 -5.40 6.14 -3.01
CA SER A 117 -5.34 7.41 -3.77
C SER A 117 -5.49 7.23 -5.29
N GLY A 118 -5.27 6.03 -5.82
CA GLY A 118 -5.51 5.67 -7.22
C GLY A 118 -6.95 5.27 -7.51
N GLU A 119 -7.78 5.16 -6.51
CA GLU A 119 -9.14 4.69 -6.66
C GLU A 119 -10.14 5.82 -6.92
N THR A 120 -11.20 5.52 -7.67
CA THR A 120 -12.26 6.49 -7.94
C THR A 120 -12.99 6.85 -6.65
N SER A 121 -13.00 8.14 -6.33
CA SER A 121 -13.66 8.66 -5.13
C SER A 121 -15.14 8.28 -5.07
N GLY A 122 -15.61 7.79 -3.93
CA GLY A 122 -16.99 7.36 -3.69
C GLY A 122 -17.38 6.04 -4.37
N ILE A 123 -16.48 5.44 -5.18
CA ILE A 123 -16.69 4.15 -5.84
C ILE A 123 -15.59 3.18 -5.38
N GLY A 124 -14.40 3.25 -5.96
CA GLY A 124 -13.27 2.39 -5.62
C GLY A 124 -12.78 2.60 -4.19
N THR A 125 -12.82 3.83 -3.68
CA THR A 125 -12.49 4.15 -2.29
C THR A 125 -13.41 3.49 -1.25
N LYS A 126 -14.51 2.86 -1.65
CA LYS A 126 -15.36 2.07 -0.74
C LYS A 126 -14.63 0.87 -0.12
N VAL A 127 -13.53 0.43 -0.71
CA VAL A 127 -12.68 -0.62 -0.12
C VAL A 127 -12.05 -0.21 1.22
N THR A 128 -12.05 1.09 1.55
CA THR A 128 -11.55 1.59 2.84
C THR A 128 -12.61 1.56 3.95
N LEU A 129 -13.87 1.29 3.61
CA LEU A 129 -14.97 1.34 4.56
C LEU A 129 -15.01 0.08 5.44
N PRO A 130 -15.42 0.20 6.71
CA PRO A 130 -15.53 -0.93 7.64
C PRO A 130 -16.47 -2.05 7.16
N GLU A 131 -17.48 -1.71 6.35
CA GLU A 131 -18.39 -2.68 5.75
C GLU A 131 -17.70 -3.67 4.80
N PHE A 132 -16.60 -3.23 4.18
CA PHE A 132 -15.79 -4.10 3.33
C PHE A 132 -14.63 -4.73 4.10
N THR A 133 -13.84 -3.92 4.80
CA THR A 133 -12.66 -4.42 5.53
C THR A 133 -13.02 -5.38 6.66
N GLY A 134 -14.15 -5.17 7.30
CA GLY A 134 -14.66 -6.04 8.38
C GLY A 134 -15.09 -7.44 7.93
N GLN A 135 -15.33 -7.66 6.62
CA GLN A 135 -15.65 -8.99 6.11
C GLN A 135 -14.49 -9.98 6.25
N PHE A 136 -13.26 -9.48 6.35
CA PHE A 136 -12.07 -10.31 6.42
C PHE A 136 -11.75 -10.82 7.82
N ALA A 137 -12.23 -10.17 8.87
CA ALA A 137 -11.94 -10.55 10.25
C ALA A 137 -12.41 -11.99 10.55
N GLY A 138 -11.53 -12.80 11.13
CA GLY A 138 -11.75 -14.21 11.46
C GLY A 138 -11.72 -15.16 10.26
N LYS A 139 -11.51 -14.66 9.04
CA LYS A 139 -11.43 -15.51 7.84
C LYS A 139 -10.11 -16.25 7.77
N ASP A 140 -10.17 -17.41 7.16
CA ASP A 140 -9.02 -18.22 6.76
C ASP A 140 -8.68 -18.03 5.28
N GLN A 141 -7.77 -18.81 4.76
CA GLN A 141 -7.31 -18.74 3.38
C GLN A 141 -8.42 -18.93 2.33
N SER A 142 -9.55 -19.56 2.68
CA SER A 142 -10.66 -19.76 1.73
C SER A 142 -11.36 -18.46 1.38
N LEU A 143 -11.33 -17.46 2.29
CA LEU A 143 -12.06 -16.19 2.21
C LEU A 143 -13.56 -16.37 1.93
N ASP A 144 -14.14 -17.49 2.39
CA ASP A 144 -15.55 -17.82 2.15
C ASP A 144 -16.49 -16.73 2.72
N GLY A 145 -17.40 -16.25 1.88
CA GLY A 145 -18.37 -15.21 2.23
C GLY A 145 -17.80 -13.79 2.24
N VAL A 146 -16.62 -13.56 1.65
CA VAL A 146 -16.11 -12.20 1.35
C VAL A 146 -16.62 -11.79 -0.02
N ASP A 147 -17.48 -10.78 -0.04
CA ASP A 147 -18.13 -10.29 -1.26
C ASP A 147 -17.43 -9.05 -1.82
N ALA A 148 -17.30 -9.01 -3.15
CA ALA A 148 -16.84 -7.83 -3.86
C ALA A 148 -17.90 -6.73 -3.84
N ILE A 149 -17.47 -5.47 -3.80
CA ILE A 149 -18.36 -4.31 -3.78
C ILE A 149 -18.98 -4.08 -5.16
N SER A 150 -20.32 -4.07 -5.24
CA SER A 150 -21.03 -3.76 -6.47
C SER A 150 -20.68 -2.35 -6.97
N GLY A 151 -20.29 -2.25 -8.25
CA GLY A 151 -19.80 -1.02 -8.86
C GLY A 151 -18.33 -0.68 -8.59
N ALA A 152 -17.67 -1.36 -7.63
CA ALA A 152 -16.23 -1.24 -7.36
C ALA A 152 -15.51 -2.60 -7.49
N THR A 153 -15.98 -3.46 -8.38
CA THR A 153 -15.52 -4.85 -8.51
C THR A 153 -14.03 -4.95 -8.80
N VAL A 154 -13.47 -4.05 -9.62
CA VAL A 154 -12.03 -4.05 -9.94
C VAL A 154 -11.20 -3.87 -8.68
N SER A 155 -11.49 -2.84 -7.89
CA SER A 155 -10.77 -2.50 -6.66
C SER A 155 -10.97 -3.60 -5.59
N SER A 156 -12.21 -3.99 -5.31
CA SER A 156 -12.50 -4.99 -4.26
C SER A 156 -11.99 -6.39 -4.60
N SER A 157 -12.12 -6.84 -5.86
CA SER A 157 -11.55 -8.13 -6.27
C SER A 157 -10.01 -8.12 -6.26
N ALA A 158 -9.37 -6.96 -6.52
CA ALA A 158 -7.92 -6.83 -6.38
C ALA A 158 -7.49 -7.01 -4.92
N VAL A 159 -8.21 -6.41 -3.97
CA VAL A 159 -7.95 -6.60 -2.53
C VAL A 159 -8.12 -8.06 -2.12
N ILE A 160 -9.22 -8.71 -2.51
CA ILE A 160 -9.48 -10.13 -2.17
C ILE A 160 -8.33 -11.02 -2.67
N ARG A 161 -7.87 -10.85 -3.91
CA ARG A 161 -6.72 -11.61 -4.45
C ARG A 161 -5.43 -11.33 -3.68
N ALA A 162 -5.15 -10.06 -3.37
CA ALA A 162 -3.96 -9.68 -2.63
C ALA A 162 -3.93 -10.24 -1.20
N VAL A 163 -5.10 -10.40 -0.58
CA VAL A 163 -5.20 -11.09 0.72
C VAL A 163 -4.84 -12.57 0.59
N SER A 164 -5.18 -13.23 -0.52
CA SER A 164 -4.72 -14.62 -0.78
C SER A 164 -3.19 -14.68 -0.90
N ASP A 165 -2.56 -13.71 -1.59
CA ASP A 165 -1.10 -13.60 -1.67
C ASP A 165 -0.48 -13.35 -0.28
N ALA A 166 -1.18 -12.61 0.61
CA ALA A 166 -0.74 -12.38 1.98
C ALA A 166 -0.70 -13.67 2.81
N PHE A 167 -1.67 -14.56 2.66
CA PHE A 167 -1.65 -15.90 3.29
C PHE A 167 -0.43 -16.70 2.84
N GLU A 168 -0.12 -16.70 1.54
CA GLU A 168 1.04 -17.40 1.01
C GLU A 168 2.34 -16.84 1.61
N ALA A 169 2.50 -15.52 1.65
CA ALA A 169 3.68 -14.88 2.21
C ALA A 169 3.85 -15.15 3.72
N VAL A 170 2.76 -15.16 4.48
CA VAL A 170 2.80 -15.49 5.92
C VAL A 170 3.16 -16.96 6.14
N ASN A 171 2.66 -17.88 5.32
CA ASN A 171 3.05 -19.29 5.39
C ASN A 171 4.54 -19.47 5.09
N MET A 172 5.06 -18.79 4.05
CA MET A 172 6.50 -18.78 3.76
C MET A 172 7.32 -18.21 4.93
N ALA A 173 6.82 -17.16 5.60
CA ALA A 173 7.49 -16.58 6.77
C ALA A 173 7.51 -17.52 7.98
N LYS A 174 6.48 -18.36 8.14
CA LYS A 174 6.43 -19.39 9.18
C LYS A 174 7.40 -20.56 8.91
N GLU A 175 7.57 -20.93 7.63
CA GLU A 175 8.48 -22.01 7.23
C GLU A 175 9.96 -21.61 7.26
N ALA A 176 10.26 -20.29 7.18
CA ALA A 176 11.63 -19.75 7.19
C ALA A 176 12.24 -19.62 8.60
N GLN A 177 11.53 -20.02 9.64
CA GLN A 177 11.97 -20.03 11.03
C GLN A 177 12.48 -21.41 11.46
#